data_5684ac53590bba606e5f446b68962344
#
_entry.id   5684ac53590bba606e5f446b68962344
#
_cell.length_a   1.000
_cell.length_b   1.000
_cell.length_c   1.000
_cell.angle_alpha   90.00
_cell.angle_beta   90.00
_cell.angle_gamma   90.00
#
_symmetry.space_group_name_H-M   'P 1'
#
loop_
_entity.id
_entity.type
_entity.pdbx_description
1 polymer ?
#
loop_
_entity_poly.entity_id
_entity_poly.type
_entity_poly.pdbx_seq_one_letter_code
_entity_poly.pdbx_strand_id
1 'polypeptide(L)'
;AAACVLLGIFLFALIVGTQMAPGSDSGMICAVARRIIRNDLSEDFTQTTIRYMQKYPNQNGMVVFIWALFNFIGTDNYIALQLINLAALFIAYYYIYRLIKEVFGEDIAAVSVIVMCMFLPFSIYVMFVYGTMLGMACAMVACYMLVRFVRDGHMRHGVLSAVMVALACVFKSNYMIVFAALLITELITLIKTRSRKMLAAAVLMTALNMMVSPLTSAAKPCCSLQGFT
;
A
#
# COMPACT_ATOMS: atom_id res chain seq x y z
N ALA A 1 -13.66 16.33 12.16
CA ALA A 1 -14.11 16.52 10.77
C ALA A 1 -13.47 17.76 10.13
N ALA A 2 -13.58 18.98 10.70
CA ALA A 2 -13.07 20.23 10.10
C ALA A 2 -11.57 20.18 9.73
N ALA A 3 -10.71 19.68 10.63
CA ALA A 3 -9.26 19.56 10.38
C ALA A 3 -8.95 18.70 9.15
N CYS A 4 -9.65 17.56 8.97
CA CYS A 4 -9.47 16.72 7.79
C CYS A 4 -9.91 17.43 6.50
N VAL A 5 -11.02 18.18 6.55
CA VAL A 5 -11.51 18.94 5.39
C VAL A 5 -10.50 20.03 5.00
N LEU A 6 -10.01 20.81 5.96
CA LEU A 6 -9.01 21.85 5.72
C LEU A 6 -7.70 21.25 5.16
N LEU A 7 -7.22 20.16 5.73
CA LEU A 7 -6.05 19.43 5.21
C LEU A 7 -6.31 18.93 3.79
N GLY A 8 -7.50 18.38 3.52
CA GLY A 8 -7.87 17.89 2.19
C GLY A 8 -7.87 18.98 1.14
N ILE A 9 -8.45 20.14 1.45
CA ILE A 9 -8.46 21.33 0.56
C ILE A 9 -7.02 21.79 0.30
N PHE A 10 -6.21 21.89 1.37
CA PHE A 10 -4.81 22.30 1.26
C PHE A 10 -4.01 21.34 0.36
N LEU A 11 -4.07 20.04 0.61
CA LEU A 11 -3.32 19.04 -0.17
C LEU A 11 -3.83 18.96 -1.62
N PHE A 12 -5.14 19.06 -1.84
CA PHE A 12 -5.71 19.09 -3.19
C PHE A 12 -5.21 20.32 -3.95
N ALA A 13 -5.25 21.51 -3.34
CA ALA A 13 -4.73 22.75 -3.93
C ALA A 13 -3.22 22.64 -4.22
N LEU A 14 -2.47 22.00 -3.33
CA LEU A 14 -1.04 21.77 -3.52
C LEU A 14 -0.79 20.84 -4.73
N ILE A 15 -1.52 19.72 -4.84
CA ILE A 15 -1.41 18.78 -5.97
C ILE A 15 -1.69 19.47 -7.28
N VAL A 16 -2.84 20.16 -7.38
CA VAL A 16 -3.27 20.82 -8.62
C VAL A 16 -2.41 22.04 -8.97
N GLY A 17 -1.98 22.78 -7.94
CA GLY A 17 -1.18 24.00 -8.15
C GLY A 17 0.27 23.73 -8.51
N THR A 18 0.89 22.69 -7.95
CA THR A 18 2.30 22.38 -8.22
C THR A 18 2.50 21.46 -9.42
N GLN A 19 1.54 20.58 -9.71
CA GLN A 19 1.62 19.56 -10.77
C GLN A 19 2.98 18.84 -10.78
N MET A 20 3.47 18.51 -9.60
CA MET A 20 4.83 18.02 -9.38
C MET A 20 5.05 16.68 -10.09
N ALA A 21 5.96 16.64 -11.05
CA ALA A 21 6.35 15.40 -11.70
C ALA A 21 7.14 14.50 -10.71
N PRO A 22 6.94 13.17 -10.77
CA PRO A 22 7.70 12.24 -9.96
C PRO A 22 9.20 12.33 -10.27
N GLY A 23 10.00 12.55 -9.22
CA GLY A 23 11.46 12.54 -9.32
C GLY A 23 12.06 11.30 -8.64
N SER A 24 13.37 11.10 -8.77
CA SER A 24 14.13 10.04 -8.11
C SER A 24 13.48 8.65 -8.32
N ASP A 25 13.32 7.86 -7.28
CA ASP A 25 12.73 6.51 -7.32
C ASP A 25 11.31 6.50 -7.88
N SER A 26 10.48 7.49 -7.52
CA SER A 26 9.11 7.60 -8.06
C SER A 26 9.11 7.81 -9.58
N GLY A 27 10.07 8.59 -10.09
CA GLY A 27 10.26 8.79 -11.52
C GLY A 27 10.67 7.51 -12.24
N MET A 28 11.58 6.72 -11.64
CA MET A 28 11.99 5.42 -12.18
C MET A 28 10.83 4.44 -12.27
N ILE A 29 10.03 4.29 -11.22
CA ILE A 29 8.86 3.41 -11.21
C ILE A 29 7.87 3.79 -12.32
N CYS A 30 7.56 5.09 -12.46
CA CYS A 30 6.68 5.59 -13.52
C CYS A 30 7.29 5.38 -14.91
N ALA A 31 8.61 5.59 -15.07
CA ALA A 31 9.30 5.37 -16.33
C ALA A 31 9.26 3.89 -16.76
N VAL A 32 9.48 2.96 -15.82
CA VAL A 32 9.37 1.52 -16.07
C VAL A 32 7.95 1.16 -16.55
N ALA A 33 6.92 1.58 -15.81
CA ALA A 33 5.53 1.31 -16.16
C ALA A 33 5.16 1.86 -17.55
N ARG A 34 5.59 3.09 -17.87
CA ARG A 34 5.36 3.75 -19.16
C ARG A 34 6.02 2.98 -20.32
N ARG A 35 7.24 2.51 -20.14
CA ARG A 35 7.95 1.80 -21.20
C ARG A 35 7.39 0.42 -21.46
N ILE A 36 6.92 -0.28 -20.43
CA ILE A 36 6.16 -1.52 -20.61
C ILE A 36 4.95 -1.28 -21.51
N ILE A 37 4.22 -0.16 -21.31
CA ILE A 37 3.06 0.19 -22.13
C ILE A 37 3.45 0.51 -23.57
N ARG A 38 4.55 1.24 -23.77
CA ARG A 38 5.03 1.64 -25.09
C ARG A 38 5.79 0.54 -25.86
N ASN A 39 5.98 -0.61 -25.22
CA ASN A 39 6.79 -1.71 -25.75
C ASN A 39 8.19 -1.25 -26.20
N ASP A 40 8.80 -0.33 -25.44
CA ASP A 40 10.11 0.23 -25.72
C ASP A 40 11.20 -0.69 -25.14
N LEU A 41 11.86 -1.43 -26.03
CA LEU A 41 12.87 -2.44 -25.72
C LEU A 41 14.31 -1.95 -26.04
N SER A 42 14.56 -0.64 -26.07
CA SER A 42 15.91 -0.11 -26.30
C SER A 42 16.92 -0.68 -25.28
N GLU A 43 18.13 -1.08 -25.76
CA GLU A 43 19.11 -1.80 -24.95
C GLU A 43 19.55 -1.03 -23.70
N ASP A 44 19.84 0.27 -23.83
CA ASP A 44 20.31 1.11 -22.72
C ASP A 44 19.29 1.18 -21.57
N PHE A 45 18.04 1.26 -21.93
CA PHE A 45 16.98 1.31 -20.92
C PHE A 45 16.73 -0.06 -20.30
N THR A 46 16.74 -1.11 -21.11
CA THR A 46 16.53 -2.47 -20.63
C THR A 46 17.54 -2.80 -19.53
N GLN A 47 18.81 -2.50 -19.74
CA GLN A 47 19.85 -2.74 -18.73
C GLN A 47 19.65 -1.89 -17.47
N THR A 48 19.37 -0.60 -17.59
CA THR A 48 19.16 0.30 -16.45
C THR A 48 17.91 -0.10 -15.65
N THR A 49 16.83 -0.43 -16.34
CA THR A 49 15.58 -0.87 -15.71
C THR A 49 15.74 -2.21 -15.01
N ILE A 50 16.38 -3.18 -15.67
CA ILE A 50 16.64 -4.49 -15.08
C ILE A 50 17.48 -4.35 -13.81
N ARG A 51 18.58 -3.59 -13.88
CA ARG A 51 19.43 -3.33 -12.70
C ARG A 51 18.67 -2.67 -11.56
N TYR A 52 17.82 -1.68 -11.86
CA TYR A 52 17.00 -1.01 -10.85
C TYR A 52 16.02 -1.98 -10.20
N MET A 53 15.26 -2.73 -10.99
CA MET A 53 14.27 -3.68 -10.48
C MET A 53 14.89 -4.85 -9.73
N GLN A 54 16.10 -5.29 -10.12
CA GLN A 54 16.88 -6.29 -9.39
C GLN A 54 17.38 -5.76 -8.05
N LYS A 55 17.79 -4.49 -8.00
CA LYS A 55 18.27 -3.85 -6.78
C LYS A 55 17.14 -3.52 -5.81
N TYR A 56 15.95 -3.21 -6.34
CA TYR A 56 14.78 -2.78 -5.56
C TYR A 56 13.53 -3.62 -5.90
N PRO A 57 13.54 -4.93 -5.67
CA PRO A 57 12.43 -5.82 -6.01
C PRO A 57 11.14 -5.50 -5.25
N ASN A 58 11.26 -4.80 -4.12
CA ASN A 58 10.15 -4.30 -3.31
C ASN A 58 9.28 -3.23 -4.00
N GLN A 59 9.70 -2.73 -5.18
CA GLN A 59 8.96 -1.75 -5.97
C GLN A 59 8.09 -2.40 -7.05
N ASN A 60 8.24 -3.69 -7.32
CA ASN A 60 7.57 -4.39 -8.43
C ASN A 60 6.05 -4.28 -8.34
N GLY A 61 5.48 -4.44 -7.15
CA GLY A 61 4.04 -4.30 -6.95
C GLY A 61 3.51 -2.91 -7.32
N MET A 62 4.28 -1.86 -6.99
CA MET A 62 3.93 -0.49 -7.37
C MET A 62 4.05 -0.26 -8.87
N VAL A 63 5.05 -0.83 -9.54
CA VAL A 63 5.18 -0.78 -11.00
C VAL A 63 3.96 -1.40 -11.68
N VAL A 64 3.53 -2.59 -11.24
CA VAL A 64 2.35 -3.27 -11.78
C VAL A 64 1.09 -2.42 -11.57
N PHE A 65 0.95 -1.82 -10.39
CA PHE A 65 -0.18 -0.93 -10.10
C PHE A 65 -0.19 0.30 -11.03
N ILE A 66 0.95 0.98 -11.19
CA ILE A 66 1.05 2.15 -12.07
C ILE A 66 0.84 1.75 -13.54
N TRP A 67 1.42 0.62 -13.97
CA TRP A 67 1.18 0.08 -15.30
C TRP A 67 -0.32 -0.14 -15.55
N ALA A 68 -1.01 -0.81 -14.66
CA ALA A 68 -2.46 -1.03 -14.78
C ALA A 68 -3.21 0.31 -14.84
N LEU A 69 -2.89 1.25 -13.93
CA LEU A 69 -3.54 2.55 -13.87
C LEU A 69 -3.32 3.36 -15.15
N PHE A 70 -2.09 3.43 -15.67
CA PHE A 70 -1.76 4.19 -16.87
C PHE A 70 -2.45 3.64 -18.13
N ASN A 71 -2.80 2.35 -18.17
CA ASN A 71 -3.62 1.81 -19.25
C ASN A 71 -5.06 2.38 -19.26
N PHE A 72 -5.58 2.81 -18.09
CA PHE A 72 -6.93 3.37 -17.98
C PHE A 72 -6.95 4.90 -18.09
N ILE A 73 -5.98 5.60 -17.50
CA ILE A 73 -6.00 7.06 -17.36
C ILE A 73 -5.01 7.78 -18.30
N GLY A 74 -4.24 7.03 -19.07
CA GLY A 74 -3.15 7.54 -19.93
C GLY A 74 -1.81 7.65 -19.19
N THR A 75 -0.73 7.51 -19.95
CA THR A 75 0.64 7.70 -19.45
C THR A 75 0.86 9.17 -19.09
N ASP A 76 1.63 9.43 -18.04
CA ASP A 76 2.01 10.77 -17.57
C ASP A 76 0.93 11.52 -16.76
N ASN A 77 -0.18 10.90 -16.42
CA ASN A 77 -1.18 11.50 -15.55
C ASN A 77 -0.79 11.34 -14.06
N TYR A 78 0.24 12.07 -13.63
CA TYR A 78 0.76 12.01 -12.26
C TYR A 78 -0.19 12.60 -11.23
N ILE A 79 -1.03 13.57 -11.63
CA ILE A 79 -2.04 14.16 -10.76
C ILE A 79 -3.00 13.08 -10.27
N ALA A 80 -3.44 12.19 -11.15
CA ALA A 80 -4.32 11.09 -10.74
C ALA A 80 -3.67 10.16 -9.71
N LEU A 81 -2.38 9.84 -9.84
CA LEU A 81 -1.63 9.07 -8.86
C LEU A 81 -1.54 9.77 -7.50
N GLN A 82 -1.31 11.09 -7.49
CA GLN A 82 -1.28 11.90 -6.27
C GLN A 82 -2.66 12.01 -5.62
N LEU A 83 -3.73 12.12 -6.40
CA LEU A 83 -5.11 12.10 -5.89
C LEU A 83 -5.48 10.73 -5.29
N ILE A 84 -5.01 9.64 -5.88
CA ILE A 84 -5.16 8.29 -5.30
C ILE A 84 -4.41 8.20 -3.96
N ASN A 85 -3.20 8.75 -3.86
CA ASN A 85 -2.46 8.84 -2.61
C ASN A 85 -3.19 9.69 -1.56
N LEU A 86 -3.81 10.80 -1.98
CA LEU A 86 -4.63 11.64 -1.10
C LEU A 86 -5.84 10.86 -0.55
N ALA A 87 -6.53 10.13 -1.41
CA ALA A 87 -7.63 9.27 -0.99
C ALA A 87 -7.14 8.18 -0.01
N ALA A 88 -5.99 7.54 -0.31
CA ALA A 88 -5.37 6.55 0.57
C ALA A 88 -5.01 7.13 1.94
N LEU A 89 -4.49 8.36 2.01
CA LEU A 89 -4.23 9.05 3.28
C LEU A 89 -5.50 9.18 4.13
N PHE A 90 -6.62 9.64 3.54
CA PHE A 90 -7.87 9.77 4.28
C PHE A 90 -8.49 8.43 4.68
N ILE A 91 -8.36 7.41 3.84
CA ILE A 91 -8.74 6.04 4.21
C ILE A 91 -7.93 5.58 5.43
N ALA A 92 -6.62 5.80 5.44
CA ALA A 92 -5.77 5.47 6.58
C ALA A 92 -6.20 6.22 7.84
N TYR A 93 -6.42 7.54 7.76
CA TYR A 93 -6.87 8.36 8.89
C TYR A 93 -8.22 7.91 9.43
N TYR A 94 -9.16 7.57 8.55
CA TYR A 94 -10.47 7.03 8.95
C TYR A 94 -10.33 5.71 9.72
N TYR A 95 -9.52 4.77 9.24
CA TYR A 95 -9.36 3.49 9.91
C TYR A 95 -8.51 3.58 11.18
N ILE A 96 -7.54 4.49 11.25
CA ILE A 96 -6.84 4.83 12.50
C ILE A 96 -7.83 5.38 13.53
N TYR A 97 -8.69 6.33 13.13
CA TYR A 97 -9.73 6.84 14.00
C TYR A 97 -10.63 5.71 14.53
N ARG A 98 -11.11 4.85 13.63
CA ARG A 98 -11.96 3.71 13.99
C ARG A 98 -11.25 2.75 14.96
N LEU A 99 -9.97 2.46 14.71
CA LEU A 99 -9.16 1.59 15.54
C LEU A 99 -8.96 2.18 16.94
N ILE A 100 -8.55 3.44 17.02
CA ILE A 100 -8.31 4.13 18.30
C ILE A 100 -9.64 4.28 19.08
N LYS A 101 -10.73 4.62 18.39
CA LYS A 101 -12.06 4.71 19.00
C LYS A 101 -12.49 3.39 19.65
N GLU A 102 -12.21 2.26 19.00
CA GLU A 102 -12.52 0.93 19.50
C GLU A 102 -11.71 0.53 20.73
N VAL A 103 -10.47 1.01 20.85
CA VAL A 103 -9.54 0.62 21.92
C VAL A 103 -9.52 1.62 23.07
N PHE A 104 -9.53 2.92 22.78
CA PHE A 104 -9.26 4.00 23.74
C PHE A 104 -10.43 4.98 23.91
N GLY A 105 -11.48 4.87 23.08
CA GLY A 105 -12.64 5.76 23.12
C GLY A 105 -12.57 6.92 22.11
N GLU A 106 -13.68 7.67 22.05
CA GLU A 106 -13.93 8.67 21.01
C GLU A 106 -13.05 9.91 21.15
N ASP A 107 -12.85 10.40 22.37
CA ASP A 107 -12.09 11.63 22.64
C ASP A 107 -10.63 11.47 22.23
N ILE A 108 -10.00 10.34 22.61
CA ILE A 108 -8.61 10.03 22.25
C ILE A 108 -8.48 9.86 20.74
N ALA A 109 -9.45 9.21 20.10
CA ALA A 109 -9.47 9.05 18.65
C ALA A 109 -9.57 10.40 17.93
N ALA A 110 -10.41 11.31 18.41
CA ALA A 110 -10.54 12.64 17.81
C ALA A 110 -9.25 13.46 17.94
N VAL A 111 -8.63 13.46 19.12
CA VAL A 111 -7.34 14.15 19.36
C VAL A 111 -6.25 13.56 18.47
N SER A 112 -6.16 12.23 18.36
CA SER A 112 -5.15 11.56 17.54
C SER A 112 -5.24 11.98 16.08
N VAL A 113 -6.44 12.07 15.51
CA VAL A 113 -6.62 12.51 14.10
C VAL A 113 -6.25 13.97 13.94
N ILE A 114 -6.56 14.85 14.91
CA ILE A 114 -6.14 16.25 14.84
C ILE A 114 -4.62 16.35 14.82
N VAL A 115 -3.93 15.64 15.71
CA VAL A 115 -2.45 15.59 15.74
C VAL A 115 -1.88 15.08 14.42
N MET A 116 -2.46 14.03 13.84
CA MET A 116 -2.04 13.52 12.54
C MET A 116 -2.25 14.54 11.41
N CYS A 117 -3.38 15.27 11.41
CA CYS A 117 -3.61 16.33 10.42
C CYS A 117 -2.62 17.48 10.55
N MET A 118 -2.14 17.78 11.76
CA MET A 118 -1.13 18.82 12.00
C MET A 118 0.28 18.37 11.61
N PHE A 119 0.53 17.06 11.47
CA PHE A 119 1.83 16.55 11.05
C PHE A 119 2.00 16.64 9.52
N LEU A 120 2.17 17.87 9.04
CA LEU A 120 2.27 18.20 7.62
C LEU A 120 3.35 17.43 6.86
N PRO A 121 4.58 17.18 7.38
CA PRO A 121 5.60 16.44 6.65
C PRO A 121 5.12 15.07 6.16
N PHE A 122 4.32 14.37 6.96
CA PHE A 122 3.72 13.11 6.56
C PHE A 122 2.59 13.29 5.54
N SER A 123 1.75 14.32 5.74
CA SER A 123 0.62 14.60 4.84
C SER A 123 1.09 15.02 3.44
N ILE A 124 2.17 15.80 3.34
CA ILE A 124 2.77 16.20 2.05
C ILE A 124 3.34 14.99 1.29
N TYR A 125 3.59 13.89 1.97
CA TYR A 125 4.09 12.66 1.33
C TYR A 125 3.14 12.11 0.25
N VAL A 126 1.88 12.57 0.18
CA VAL A 126 0.94 12.25 -0.91
C VAL A 126 1.43 12.69 -2.29
N MET A 127 2.31 13.70 -2.33
CA MET A 127 2.94 14.17 -3.57
C MET A 127 3.89 13.14 -4.19
N PHE A 128 4.43 12.23 -3.37
CA PHE A 128 5.36 11.21 -3.83
C PHE A 128 4.60 9.98 -4.34
N VAL A 129 4.79 9.67 -5.60
CA VAL A 129 4.20 8.48 -6.23
C VAL A 129 5.00 7.25 -5.79
N TYR A 130 4.65 6.75 -4.60
CA TYR A 130 5.34 5.64 -3.94
C TYR A 130 4.35 4.77 -3.18
N GLY A 131 4.55 3.47 -3.10
CA GLY A 131 3.59 2.55 -2.48
C GLY A 131 3.31 2.76 -0.98
N THR A 132 3.94 3.77 -0.35
CA THR A 132 3.80 4.02 1.09
C THR A 132 2.38 4.39 1.48
N MET A 133 1.71 5.31 0.77
CA MET A 133 0.35 5.77 1.13
C MET A 133 -0.68 4.66 0.92
N LEU A 134 -0.61 3.98 -0.21
CA LEU A 134 -1.49 2.85 -0.52
C LEU A 134 -1.28 1.69 0.46
N GLY A 135 -0.02 1.33 0.72
CA GLY A 135 0.31 0.30 1.67
C GLY A 135 -0.16 0.63 3.08
N MET A 136 -0.03 1.89 3.52
CA MET A 136 -0.51 2.33 4.83
C MET A 136 -2.04 2.25 4.93
N ALA A 137 -2.77 2.69 3.91
CA ALA A 137 -4.22 2.58 3.88
C ALA A 137 -4.65 1.11 4.05
N CYS A 138 -4.06 0.21 3.25
CA CYS A 138 -4.33 -1.22 3.35
C CYS A 138 -3.95 -1.79 4.72
N ALA A 139 -2.81 -1.41 5.29
CA ALA A 139 -2.36 -1.86 6.60
C ALA A 139 -3.31 -1.42 7.72
N MET A 140 -3.80 -0.17 7.70
CA MET A 140 -4.74 0.33 8.71
C MET A 140 -6.11 -0.34 8.60
N VAL A 141 -6.58 -0.60 7.38
CA VAL A 141 -7.78 -1.43 7.16
C VAL A 141 -7.58 -2.83 7.75
N ALA A 142 -6.44 -3.46 7.48
CA ALA A 142 -6.12 -4.80 7.98
C ALA A 142 -6.12 -4.84 9.52
N CYS A 143 -5.46 -3.88 10.17
CA CYS A 143 -5.43 -3.78 11.63
C CYS A 143 -6.85 -3.64 12.22
N TYR A 144 -7.66 -2.74 11.66
CA TYR A 144 -9.04 -2.55 12.13
C TYR A 144 -9.89 -3.81 11.94
N MET A 145 -9.77 -4.45 10.77
CA MET A 145 -10.53 -5.68 10.48
C MET A 145 -10.10 -6.85 11.37
N LEU A 146 -8.82 -6.94 11.73
CA LEU A 146 -8.37 -7.95 12.70
C LEU A 146 -9.00 -7.72 14.08
N VAL A 147 -9.02 -6.48 14.58
CA VAL A 147 -9.67 -6.15 15.86
C VAL A 147 -11.16 -6.52 15.82
N ARG A 148 -11.85 -6.21 14.73
CA ARG A 148 -13.26 -6.61 14.53
C ARG A 148 -13.41 -8.13 14.49
N PHE A 149 -12.50 -8.84 13.82
CA PHE A 149 -12.52 -10.30 13.75
C PHE A 149 -12.36 -10.93 15.14
N VAL A 150 -11.42 -10.43 15.94
CA VAL A 150 -11.19 -10.90 17.31
C VAL A 150 -12.43 -10.67 18.21
N ARG A 151 -13.13 -9.55 18.02
CA ARG A 151 -14.33 -9.20 18.82
C ARG A 151 -15.58 -9.94 18.37
N ASP A 152 -15.87 -9.90 17.07
CA ASP A 152 -17.15 -10.34 16.52
C ASP A 152 -17.14 -11.82 16.07
N GLY A 153 -15.95 -12.40 15.86
CA GLY A 153 -15.78 -13.77 15.37
C GLY A 153 -16.28 -14.01 13.93
N HIS A 154 -16.58 -12.95 13.18
CA HIS A 154 -17.05 -13.05 11.79
C HIS A 154 -15.90 -13.27 10.82
N MET A 155 -15.85 -14.42 10.17
CA MET A 155 -14.77 -14.82 9.24
C MET A 155 -14.51 -13.80 8.13
N ARG A 156 -15.53 -13.06 7.66
CA ARG A 156 -15.37 -11.99 6.67
C ARG A 156 -14.34 -10.93 7.08
N HIS A 157 -14.27 -10.60 8.37
CA HIS A 157 -13.30 -9.63 8.87
C HIS A 157 -11.88 -10.20 8.86
N GLY A 158 -11.70 -11.48 9.21
CA GLY A 158 -10.42 -12.17 9.12
C GLY A 158 -9.91 -12.26 7.68
N VAL A 159 -10.79 -12.66 6.74
CA VAL A 159 -10.46 -12.70 5.31
C VAL A 159 -10.06 -11.32 4.79
N LEU A 160 -10.82 -10.28 5.13
CA LEU A 160 -10.53 -8.91 4.68
C LEU A 160 -9.21 -8.41 5.28
N SER A 161 -8.92 -8.71 6.54
CA SER A 161 -7.63 -8.40 7.17
C SER A 161 -6.47 -9.06 6.41
N ALA A 162 -6.59 -10.35 6.10
CA ALA A 162 -5.56 -11.11 5.38
C ALA A 162 -5.31 -10.55 3.97
N VAL A 163 -6.38 -10.25 3.22
CA VAL A 163 -6.27 -9.66 1.86
C VAL A 163 -5.63 -8.28 1.92
N MET A 164 -6.06 -7.43 2.85
CA MET A 164 -5.57 -6.05 2.94
C MET A 164 -4.10 -5.98 3.37
N VAL A 165 -3.64 -6.84 4.30
CA VAL A 165 -2.21 -6.86 4.65
C VAL A 165 -1.36 -7.43 3.52
N ALA A 166 -1.86 -8.41 2.77
CA ALA A 166 -1.17 -8.90 1.57
C ALA A 166 -1.02 -7.79 0.52
N LEU A 167 -2.07 -7.02 0.26
CA LEU A 167 -2.01 -5.85 -0.63
C LEU A 167 -1.03 -4.79 -0.12
N ALA A 168 -0.99 -4.52 1.18
CA ALA A 168 0.00 -3.61 1.76
C ALA A 168 1.42 -4.06 1.44
N CYS A 169 1.72 -5.36 1.58
CA CYS A 169 3.02 -5.94 1.26
C CYS A 169 3.35 -5.89 -0.25
N VAL A 170 2.33 -6.01 -1.13
CA VAL A 170 2.49 -5.80 -2.58
C VAL A 170 2.92 -4.37 -2.89
N PHE A 171 2.28 -3.38 -2.29
CA PHE A 171 2.63 -1.97 -2.52
C PHE A 171 4.01 -1.61 -1.95
N LYS A 172 4.38 -2.18 -0.80
CA LYS A 172 5.68 -1.95 -0.20
C LYS A 172 6.04 -3.05 0.80
N SER A 173 7.17 -3.71 0.58
CA SER A 173 7.64 -4.83 1.41
C SER A 173 7.84 -4.47 2.89
N ASN A 174 8.05 -3.19 3.23
CA ASN A 174 8.17 -2.75 4.62
C ASN A 174 6.94 -3.10 5.48
N TYR A 175 5.77 -3.29 4.86
CA TYR A 175 4.55 -3.72 5.56
C TYR A 175 4.58 -5.19 6.01
N MET A 176 5.63 -5.95 5.67
CA MET A 176 5.89 -7.27 6.27
C MET A 176 5.99 -7.18 7.80
N ILE A 177 6.41 -6.05 8.35
CA ILE A 177 6.44 -5.81 9.80
C ILE A 177 5.00 -5.81 10.35
N VAL A 178 4.07 -5.15 9.66
CA VAL A 178 2.65 -5.14 10.04
C VAL A 178 2.05 -6.54 9.90
N PHE A 179 2.35 -7.24 8.81
CA PHE A 179 1.95 -8.64 8.65
C PHE A 179 2.40 -9.52 9.81
N ALA A 180 3.68 -9.42 10.21
CA ALA A 180 4.20 -10.19 11.33
C ALA A 180 3.48 -9.86 12.65
N ALA A 181 3.21 -8.57 12.90
CA ALA A 181 2.48 -8.12 14.09
C ALA A 181 1.03 -8.64 14.12
N LEU A 182 0.34 -8.61 12.98
CA LEU A 182 -1.03 -9.15 12.87
C LEU A 182 -1.05 -10.66 13.05
N LEU A 183 -0.11 -11.38 12.44
CA LEU A 183 0.02 -12.83 12.59
C LEU A 183 0.29 -13.24 14.04
N ILE A 184 1.18 -12.54 14.73
CA ILE A 184 1.45 -12.78 16.17
C ILE A 184 0.17 -12.56 16.99
N THR A 185 -0.57 -11.50 16.69
CA THR A 185 -1.85 -11.19 17.37
C THR A 185 -2.88 -12.29 17.15
N GLU A 186 -3.00 -12.82 15.93
CA GLU A 186 -3.88 -13.94 15.60
C GLU A 186 -3.43 -15.23 16.34
N LEU A 187 -2.13 -15.53 16.37
CA LEU A 187 -1.60 -16.71 17.08
C LEU A 187 -1.83 -16.62 18.59
N ILE A 188 -1.60 -15.46 19.21
CA ILE A 188 -1.90 -15.28 20.65
C ILE A 188 -3.40 -15.48 20.91
N THR A 189 -4.26 -14.92 20.05
CA THR A 189 -5.71 -15.08 20.17
C THR A 189 -6.12 -16.53 19.96
N LEU A 190 -5.53 -17.23 18.99
CA LEU A 190 -5.77 -18.64 18.73
C LEU A 190 -5.43 -19.51 19.96
N ILE A 191 -4.27 -19.28 20.60
CA ILE A 191 -3.85 -20.01 21.82
C ILE A 191 -4.88 -19.79 22.95
N LYS A 192 -5.38 -18.57 23.10
CA LYS A 192 -6.36 -18.23 24.14
C LYS A 192 -7.75 -18.81 23.87
N THR A 193 -8.24 -18.73 22.63
CA THR A 193 -9.62 -19.07 22.26
C THR A 193 -9.78 -20.47 21.70
N ARG A 194 -8.71 -21.10 21.23
CA ARG A 194 -8.68 -22.39 20.51
C ARG A 194 -9.69 -22.48 19.36
N SER A 195 -9.99 -21.34 18.74
CA SER A 195 -11.02 -21.23 17.71
C SER A 195 -10.50 -21.70 16.35
N ARG A 196 -11.23 -22.65 15.70
CA ARG A 196 -10.90 -23.11 14.34
C ARG A 196 -10.95 -21.98 13.31
N LYS A 197 -11.79 -20.95 13.52
CA LYS A 197 -11.89 -19.77 12.66
C LYS A 197 -10.61 -18.94 12.69
N MET A 198 -10.02 -18.76 13.89
CA MET A 198 -8.74 -18.07 14.04
C MET A 198 -7.60 -18.81 13.34
N LEU A 199 -7.57 -20.15 13.46
CA LEU A 199 -6.59 -20.97 12.73
C LEU A 199 -6.75 -20.80 11.22
N ALA A 200 -7.96 -20.85 10.70
CA ALA A 200 -8.22 -20.68 9.27
C ALA A 200 -7.81 -19.29 8.76
N ALA A 201 -8.04 -18.22 9.53
CA ALA A 201 -7.64 -16.86 9.18
C ALA A 201 -6.10 -16.71 9.17
N ALA A 202 -5.40 -17.24 10.18
CA ALA A 202 -3.95 -17.21 10.26
C ALA A 202 -3.30 -18.01 9.10
N VAL A 203 -3.83 -19.15 8.75
CA VAL A 203 -3.39 -19.94 7.58
C VAL A 203 -3.61 -19.17 6.29
N LEU A 204 -4.80 -18.55 6.12
CA LEU A 204 -5.11 -17.74 4.94
C LEU A 204 -4.19 -16.52 4.82
N MET A 205 -3.95 -15.81 5.92
CA MET A 205 -3.05 -14.66 5.97
C MET A 205 -1.63 -15.06 5.57
N THR A 206 -1.13 -16.17 6.11
CA THR A 206 0.20 -16.68 5.78
C THR A 206 0.27 -17.13 4.31
N ALA A 207 -0.72 -17.87 3.82
CA ALA A 207 -0.76 -18.34 2.44
C ALA A 207 -0.77 -17.18 1.43
N LEU A 208 -1.60 -16.16 1.65
CA LEU A 208 -1.65 -14.98 0.77
C LEU A 208 -0.31 -14.24 0.77
N ASN A 209 0.34 -14.07 1.92
CA ASN A 209 1.64 -13.40 1.96
C ASN A 209 2.76 -14.23 1.33
N MET A 210 2.72 -15.56 1.45
CA MET A 210 3.66 -16.43 0.73
C MET A 210 3.47 -16.37 -0.78
N MET A 211 2.25 -16.20 -1.28
CA MET A 211 1.98 -15.98 -2.71
C MET A 211 2.47 -14.62 -3.20
N VAL A 212 2.44 -13.60 -2.35
CA VAL A 212 2.89 -12.24 -2.68
C VAL A 212 4.42 -12.13 -2.64
N SER A 213 5.09 -12.85 -1.74
CA SER A 213 6.55 -12.82 -1.57
C SER A 213 7.32 -13.08 -2.88
N PRO A 214 6.99 -14.05 -3.74
CA PRO A 214 7.64 -14.22 -5.04
C PRO A 214 7.43 -13.02 -5.99
N LEU A 215 6.26 -12.38 -5.95
CA LEU A 215 5.98 -11.21 -6.79
C LEU A 215 6.85 -10.01 -6.40
N THR A 216 7.22 -9.91 -5.13
CA THR A 216 8.09 -8.84 -4.62
C THR A 216 9.56 -9.21 -4.65
N SER A 217 9.93 -10.49 -4.72
CA SER A 217 11.31 -10.98 -4.73
C SER A 217 11.78 -11.48 -6.10
N ALA A 218 10.87 -11.98 -6.94
CA ALA A 218 11.16 -12.61 -8.22
C ALA A 218 10.87 -11.73 -9.41
N ALA A 219 11.36 -10.48 -9.44
CA ALA A 219 11.65 -9.89 -10.72
C ALA A 219 13.02 -10.41 -11.21
N LYS A 220 13.14 -11.72 -11.41
CA LYS A 220 14.00 -12.15 -12.51
C LYS A 220 13.31 -11.56 -13.74
N PRO A 221 13.93 -10.59 -14.43
CA PRO A 221 13.37 -10.12 -15.69
C PRO A 221 13.11 -11.36 -16.52
N CYS A 222 12.01 -11.34 -17.25
CA CYS A 222 11.70 -12.36 -18.25
C CYS A 222 12.80 -12.29 -19.34
N CYS A 223 14.04 -12.65 -18.98
CA CYS A 223 15.20 -12.80 -19.84
C CYS A 223 15.15 -14.10 -20.66
N SER A 224 13.92 -14.62 -20.90
CA SER A 224 13.73 -15.63 -21.95
C SER A 224 13.65 -15.02 -23.36
N LEU A 225 13.93 -13.72 -23.51
CA LEU A 225 14.05 -13.08 -24.84
C LEU A 225 15.47 -13.13 -25.43
N GLN A 226 16.43 -13.83 -24.80
CA GLN A 226 17.75 -14.11 -25.41
C GLN A 226 17.73 -15.26 -26.45
N GLY A 227 16.60 -15.63 -26.98
CA GLY A 227 16.42 -16.71 -27.96
C GLY A 227 16.01 -16.26 -29.37
N PHE A 228 16.08 -14.99 -29.70
CA PHE A 228 15.86 -14.50 -31.07
C PHE A 228 17.03 -13.62 -31.50
N THR A 229 18.15 -14.26 -31.87
CA THR A 229 19.13 -13.80 -32.84
C THR A 229 19.06 -14.71 -34.07
#